data_43554e1c27ee418940f5d9368d6aaced
#
_entry.id   43554e1c27ee418940f5d9368d6aaced
#
_cell.length_a   1.000
_cell.length_b   1.000
_cell.length_c   1.000
_cell.angle_alpha   90.00
_cell.angle_beta   90.00
_cell.angle_gamma   90.00
#
_symmetry.space_group_name_H-M   'P 1'
#
loop_
_entity.id
_entity.type
_entity.pdbx_description
1 polymer ?
#
loop_
_entity_poly.entity_id
_entity_poly.type
_entity_poly.pdbx_seq_one_letter_code
_entity_poly.pdbx_strand_id
1 'polypeptide(L)'
;MLNKLLKLVILIFMIIGICYGVSITIKREIPKYDQKESEIKILNMMQTKSAEATKIYTYGKSLNVDGKISNVSKDNFESVRLYITDGLDYEKSYELNYSFEENNLNFSSGLINSGIILDELDSKEYYIFLRLKLNNSINPKYYSFINSSESGKIEYYTLTENNENKKAIIDFYEKDYNNKKYNLLKISLEKSKLPEDVYDIVIDAGHGGKDSGEKLGTITEANVALEYSKLLKESLENLGYKVKLTRDDSNSEDFSTTNMYDSNGRISIACRSKAKLMISFHINNDANSGLRGIEIYSPSKSDLTFVSEMANKINESSTIAFSNNNSFKHSDGVYVRNYTNSVIKELENTANKRGYAPYSITLDTPYLYTIREVGGIATGAYVDGRNTSYSANEYYKSNQGIECYQVELGYIKNDLDIIINEKSQIVQAISEAIKTKY
;
A
#
# COMPACT_ATOMS: atom_id res chain seq x y z
N MET A 1 55.88 -19.26 37.15
CA MET A 1 54.54 -18.65 37.09
C MET A 1 54.53 -17.31 36.35
N LEU A 2 55.43 -16.42 36.64
CA LEU A 2 55.54 -15.07 36.04
C LEU A 2 55.68 -15.08 34.50
N ASN A 3 56.44 -16.02 33.93
CA ASN A 3 56.68 -16.12 32.48
C ASN A 3 55.47 -16.60 31.68
N LYS A 4 54.53 -17.32 32.30
CA LYS A 4 53.29 -17.74 31.65
C LYS A 4 52.24 -16.62 31.62
N LEU A 5 52.23 -15.80 32.71
CA LEU A 5 51.37 -14.64 32.81
C LEU A 5 51.77 -13.55 31.81
N LEU A 6 53.07 -13.29 31.66
CA LEU A 6 53.60 -12.32 30.72
C LEU A 6 53.31 -12.70 29.27
N LYS A 7 53.40 -14.00 28.89
CA LYS A 7 53.04 -14.50 27.58
C LYS A 7 51.55 -14.37 27.29
N LEU A 8 50.70 -14.58 28.30
CA LEU A 8 49.24 -14.41 28.16
C LEU A 8 48.86 -12.96 27.95
N VAL A 9 49.50 -12.02 28.69
CA VAL A 9 49.28 -10.58 28.54
C VAL A 9 49.72 -10.09 27.15
N ILE A 10 50.88 -10.53 26.65
CA ILE A 10 51.35 -10.18 25.31
C ILE A 10 50.39 -10.75 24.24
N LEU A 11 49.87 -11.95 24.41
CA LEU A 11 48.91 -12.56 23.50
C LEU A 11 47.58 -11.78 23.45
N ILE A 12 47.08 -11.34 24.61
CA ILE A 12 45.88 -10.50 24.72
C ILE A 12 46.09 -9.14 24.03
N PHE A 13 47.23 -8.48 24.22
CA PHE A 13 47.55 -7.25 23.52
C PHE A 13 47.73 -7.40 22.02
N MET A 14 48.25 -8.54 21.53
CA MET A 14 48.28 -8.86 20.10
C MET A 14 46.89 -9.10 19.52
N ILE A 15 46.01 -9.79 20.23
CA ILE A 15 44.61 -10.02 19.79
C ILE A 15 43.84 -8.70 19.77
N ILE A 16 44.01 -7.85 20.79
CA ILE A 16 43.39 -6.52 20.85
C ILE A 16 43.93 -5.63 19.71
N GLY A 17 45.25 -5.66 19.45
CA GLY A 17 45.89 -4.93 18.38
C GLY A 17 45.41 -5.40 16.99
N ILE A 18 45.25 -6.71 16.79
CA ILE A 18 44.68 -7.27 15.55
C ILE A 18 43.21 -6.91 15.41
N CYS A 19 42.40 -7.00 16.47
CA CYS A 19 41.00 -6.58 16.44
C CYS A 19 40.85 -5.06 16.20
N TYR A 20 41.71 -4.24 16.77
CA TYR A 20 41.73 -2.79 16.54
C TYR A 20 42.22 -2.46 15.11
N GLY A 21 43.28 -3.14 14.64
CA GLY A 21 43.80 -3.01 13.26
C GLY A 21 42.76 -3.46 12.22
N VAL A 22 42.06 -4.58 12.45
CA VAL A 22 40.97 -5.06 11.60
C VAL A 22 39.78 -4.11 11.66
N SER A 23 39.47 -3.52 12.82
CA SER A 23 38.40 -2.52 12.94
C SER A 23 38.71 -1.20 12.22
N ILE A 24 39.98 -0.84 12.11
CA ILE A 24 40.41 0.37 11.37
C ILE A 24 40.51 0.11 9.87
N THR A 25 40.77 -1.14 9.44
CA THR A 25 40.95 -1.48 8.03
C THR A 25 39.64 -1.83 7.32
N ILE A 26 38.53 -1.97 8.05
CA ILE A 26 37.15 -2.16 7.47
C ILE A 26 36.38 -0.82 7.56
N LYS A 27 37.01 0.32 7.34
CA LYS A 27 36.35 1.38 6.60
C LYS A 27 36.48 0.99 5.13
N ARG A 28 35.62 0.07 4.67
CA ARG A 28 35.24 0.03 3.26
C ARG A 28 34.82 1.45 2.93
N GLU A 29 35.59 2.16 2.14
CA GLU A 29 35.06 3.31 1.40
C GLU A 29 33.85 2.78 0.69
N ILE A 30 32.65 3.20 1.10
CA ILE A 30 31.42 2.94 0.35
C ILE A 30 31.74 3.55 -1.01
N PRO A 31 31.77 2.76 -2.09
CA PRO A 31 32.07 3.29 -3.41
C PRO A 31 31.14 4.48 -3.63
N LYS A 32 31.72 5.63 -3.93
CA LYS A 32 30.92 6.83 -4.20
C LYS A 32 30.07 6.48 -5.41
N TYR A 33 28.71 6.49 -5.26
CA TYR A 33 27.80 6.19 -6.33
C TYR A 33 28.15 7.02 -7.57
N ASP A 34 28.61 6.36 -8.64
CA ASP A 34 28.89 6.99 -9.94
C ASP A 34 27.68 6.79 -10.85
N GLN A 35 26.83 7.79 -10.91
CA GLN A 35 25.62 7.81 -11.72
C GLN A 35 25.90 7.54 -13.21
N LYS A 36 27.02 8.02 -13.74
CA LYS A 36 27.38 7.85 -15.14
C LYS A 36 27.79 6.41 -15.45
N GLU A 37 28.57 5.77 -14.59
CA GLU A 37 28.94 4.36 -14.70
C GLU A 37 27.70 3.46 -14.61
N SER A 38 26.84 3.72 -13.64
CA SER A 38 25.56 3.05 -13.45
C SER A 38 24.70 3.11 -14.74
N GLU A 39 24.50 4.31 -15.27
CA GLU A 39 23.67 4.51 -16.46
C GLU A 39 24.21 3.77 -17.68
N ILE A 40 25.53 3.80 -17.93
CA ILE A 40 26.15 3.07 -19.05
C ILE A 40 25.94 1.56 -18.92
N LYS A 41 26.12 1.01 -17.72
CA LYS A 41 25.90 -0.42 -17.47
C LYS A 41 24.47 -0.82 -17.76
N ILE A 42 23.50 -0.02 -17.32
CA ILE A 42 22.07 -0.20 -17.58
C ILE A 42 21.75 -0.19 -19.07
N LEU A 43 22.24 0.81 -19.81
CA LEU A 43 22.01 0.92 -21.26
C LEU A 43 22.55 -0.28 -22.04
N ASN A 44 23.66 -0.88 -21.58
CA ASN A 44 24.25 -2.06 -22.19
C ASN A 44 23.46 -3.38 -21.91
N MET A 45 22.65 -3.40 -20.86
CA MET A 45 21.82 -4.57 -20.53
C MET A 45 20.56 -4.69 -21.40
N MET A 46 20.07 -3.58 -21.90
CA MET A 46 18.71 -3.49 -22.47
C MET A 46 18.60 -4.07 -23.88
N GLN A 47 17.43 -4.64 -24.14
CA GLN A 47 16.99 -4.95 -25.49
C GLN A 47 16.55 -3.68 -26.22
N THR A 48 16.61 -3.71 -27.53
CA THR A 48 16.16 -2.58 -28.39
C THR A 48 14.65 -2.41 -28.43
N LYS A 49 13.91 -3.48 -28.10
CA LYS A 49 12.45 -3.50 -27.98
C LYS A 49 12.06 -3.17 -26.56
N SER A 50 10.99 -2.42 -26.37
CA SER A 50 10.43 -2.09 -25.08
C SER A 50 9.15 -2.86 -24.80
N ALA A 51 8.81 -3.05 -23.53
CA ALA A 51 7.49 -3.44 -23.08
C ALA A 51 6.60 -2.20 -22.92
N GLU A 52 5.28 -2.36 -22.97
CA GLU A 52 4.35 -1.28 -22.67
C GLU A 52 3.96 -1.34 -21.19
N ALA A 53 4.12 -0.25 -20.45
CA ALA A 53 3.52 -0.06 -19.14
C ALA A 53 2.13 0.57 -19.32
N THR A 54 1.09 -0.21 -19.07
CA THR A 54 -0.31 0.24 -19.24
C THR A 54 -0.86 0.87 -17.98
N LYS A 55 -0.33 0.52 -16.81
CA LYS A 55 -0.63 1.14 -15.51
C LYS A 55 0.64 1.20 -14.66
N ILE A 56 0.86 2.35 -14.04
CA ILE A 56 1.90 2.55 -13.03
C ILE A 56 1.22 3.26 -11.86
N TYR A 57 1.26 2.65 -10.69
CA TYR A 57 0.56 3.15 -9.51
C TYR A 57 1.22 2.69 -8.23
N THR A 58 1.02 3.43 -7.16
CA THR A 58 1.40 2.99 -5.81
C THR A 58 0.18 2.42 -5.08
N TYR A 59 0.43 1.51 -4.13
CA TYR A 59 -0.56 1.04 -3.17
C TYR A 59 0.14 0.73 -1.85
N GLY A 60 -0.24 1.43 -0.78
CA GLY A 60 0.51 1.38 0.47
C GLY A 60 1.98 1.75 0.25
N LYS A 61 2.89 0.85 0.55
CA LYS A 61 4.35 1.03 0.37
C LYS A 61 4.88 0.54 -0.99
N SER A 62 4.02 -0.03 -1.83
CA SER A 62 4.44 -0.70 -3.07
C SER A 62 4.25 0.17 -4.30
N LEU A 63 5.23 0.15 -5.20
CA LEU A 63 5.09 0.60 -6.59
C LEU A 63 4.76 -0.59 -7.48
N ASN A 64 3.70 -0.48 -8.26
CA ASN A 64 3.17 -1.52 -9.13
C ASN A 64 3.25 -1.11 -10.60
N VAL A 65 3.51 -2.09 -11.47
CA VAL A 65 3.55 -1.90 -12.91
C VAL A 65 2.78 -3.04 -13.58
N ASP A 66 1.74 -2.67 -14.33
CA ASP A 66 1.01 -3.58 -15.19
C ASP A 66 1.27 -3.22 -16.65
N GLY A 67 1.29 -4.22 -17.53
CA GLY A 67 1.60 -3.94 -18.92
C GLY A 67 1.56 -5.16 -19.82
N LYS A 68 2.13 -4.99 -21.01
CA LYS A 68 2.23 -6.05 -22.02
C LYS A 68 3.52 -5.97 -22.83
N ILE A 69 3.91 -7.11 -23.39
CA ILE A 69 4.97 -7.21 -24.38
C ILE A 69 4.52 -8.12 -25.52
N SER A 70 4.61 -7.61 -26.75
CA SER A 70 4.17 -8.33 -27.95
C SER A 70 5.21 -9.33 -28.46
N ASN A 71 4.80 -10.27 -29.33
CA ASN A 71 5.67 -11.27 -29.96
C ASN A 71 6.47 -12.10 -28.95
N VAL A 72 5.82 -12.60 -27.93
CA VAL A 72 6.31 -13.59 -26.97
C VAL A 72 5.49 -14.86 -27.13
N SER A 73 6.12 -15.94 -27.58
CA SER A 73 5.45 -17.24 -27.72
C SER A 73 5.31 -17.90 -26.36
N LYS A 74 4.12 -18.40 -26.05
CA LYS A 74 3.82 -19.16 -24.85
C LYS A 74 4.70 -20.42 -24.75
N ASP A 75 4.96 -21.11 -25.86
CA ASP A 75 5.74 -22.35 -25.89
C ASP A 75 7.21 -22.13 -25.55
N ASN A 76 7.71 -20.91 -25.72
CA ASN A 76 9.11 -20.55 -25.43
C ASN A 76 9.27 -19.71 -24.15
N PHE A 77 8.23 -19.55 -23.38
CA PHE A 77 8.23 -18.72 -22.17
C PHE A 77 8.58 -19.55 -20.92
N GLU A 78 9.42 -18.97 -20.04
CA GLU A 78 9.79 -19.55 -18.75
C GLU A 78 9.26 -18.69 -17.59
N SER A 79 9.62 -17.39 -17.55
CA SER A 79 9.19 -16.50 -16.48
C SER A 79 9.24 -15.02 -16.86
N VAL A 80 8.43 -14.22 -16.18
CA VAL A 80 8.44 -12.76 -16.27
C VAL A 80 8.52 -12.15 -14.87
N ARG A 81 9.37 -11.12 -14.71
CA ARG A 81 9.60 -10.46 -13.43
C ARG A 81 9.74 -8.95 -13.62
N LEU A 82 9.35 -8.19 -12.64
CA LEU A 82 9.76 -6.79 -12.50
C LEU A 82 11.16 -6.79 -11.89
N TYR A 83 12.10 -6.11 -12.52
CA TYR A 83 13.50 -6.04 -12.09
C TYR A 83 13.86 -4.60 -11.81
N ILE A 84 14.46 -4.34 -10.65
CA ILE A 84 14.96 -3.04 -10.24
C ILE A 84 16.47 -3.12 -9.94
N THR A 85 17.21 -2.13 -10.35
CA THR A 85 18.66 -2.03 -10.09
C THR A 85 19.12 -0.58 -10.06
N ASP A 86 20.16 -0.29 -9.29
CA ASP A 86 20.91 0.97 -9.38
C ASP A 86 22.04 0.92 -10.44
N GLY A 87 22.17 -0.24 -11.12
CA GLY A 87 23.20 -0.46 -12.14
C GLY A 87 24.58 -0.82 -11.61
N LEU A 88 24.81 -0.80 -10.31
CA LEU A 88 26.09 -1.10 -9.67
C LEU A 88 26.02 -2.36 -8.82
N ASP A 89 25.52 -2.26 -7.62
CA ASP A 89 25.57 -3.30 -6.60
C ASP A 89 24.21 -3.69 -6.02
N TYR A 90 23.13 -2.94 -6.33
CA TYR A 90 21.77 -3.26 -5.94
C TYR A 90 20.97 -3.83 -7.10
N GLU A 91 20.39 -5.00 -6.88
CA GLU A 91 19.40 -5.59 -7.78
C GLU A 91 18.37 -6.43 -7.03
N LYS A 92 17.11 -6.36 -7.44
CA LYS A 92 16.02 -7.16 -6.90
C LYS A 92 15.01 -7.50 -8.02
N SER A 93 14.38 -8.66 -7.93
CA SER A 93 13.36 -9.09 -8.89
C SER A 93 12.09 -9.52 -8.16
N TYR A 94 10.94 -9.10 -8.69
CA TYR A 94 9.61 -9.42 -8.17
C TYR A 94 8.86 -10.25 -9.20
N GLU A 95 8.21 -11.31 -8.79
CA GLU A 95 7.38 -12.14 -9.67
C GLU A 95 6.15 -11.37 -10.11
N LEU A 96 5.79 -11.51 -11.38
CA LEU A 96 4.59 -10.90 -11.94
C LEU A 96 3.56 -11.98 -12.27
N ASN A 97 2.30 -11.68 -12.04
CA ASN A 97 1.21 -12.43 -12.64
C ASN A 97 1.21 -12.20 -14.14
N TYR A 98 0.82 -13.21 -14.92
CA TYR A 98 0.80 -13.09 -16.35
C TYR A 98 -0.32 -13.89 -17.00
N SER A 99 -0.68 -13.46 -18.21
CA SER A 99 -1.56 -14.17 -19.13
C SER A 99 -1.11 -13.98 -20.57
N PHE A 100 -1.53 -14.87 -21.45
CA PHE A 100 -1.25 -14.76 -22.89
C PHE A 100 -2.55 -14.49 -23.63
N GLU A 101 -2.51 -13.51 -24.51
CA GLU A 101 -3.50 -13.23 -25.55
C GLU A 101 -2.80 -13.30 -26.90
N GLU A 102 -3.04 -14.39 -27.65
CA GLU A 102 -2.29 -14.70 -28.89
C GLU A 102 -0.76 -14.73 -28.62
N ASN A 103 -0.01 -13.82 -29.24
CA ASN A 103 1.44 -13.65 -29.06
C ASN A 103 1.79 -12.47 -28.14
N ASN A 104 0.84 -11.97 -27.36
CA ASN A 104 1.09 -10.94 -26.38
C ASN A 104 1.13 -11.53 -24.97
N LEU A 105 2.18 -11.24 -24.24
CA LEU A 105 2.29 -11.52 -22.82
C LEU A 105 1.82 -10.29 -22.04
N ASN A 106 0.68 -10.41 -21.38
CA ASN A 106 0.21 -9.43 -20.40
C ASN A 106 0.80 -9.76 -19.04
N PHE A 107 1.24 -8.76 -18.30
CA PHE A 107 1.82 -8.92 -16.98
C PHE A 107 1.26 -7.90 -16.00
N SER A 108 1.24 -8.24 -14.72
CA SER A 108 0.74 -7.38 -13.65
C SER A 108 1.44 -7.66 -12.33
N SER A 109 1.76 -6.60 -11.61
CA SER A 109 2.12 -6.68 -10.19
C SER A 109 0.98 -7.15 -9.29
N GLY A 110 -0.22 -7.12 -9.73
CA GLY A 110 -1.59 -7.54 -9.32
C GLY A 110 -1.86 -8.16 -7.97
N LEU A 111 -0.85 -8.61 -7.27
CA LEU A 111 -0.87 -8.85 -5.84
C LEU A 111 -0.12 -7.68 -5.19
N ILE A 112 -0.77 -7.06 -4.26
CA ILE A 112 -0.32 -5.85 -3.55
C ILE A 112 1.08 -6.01 -2.93
N ASN A 113 1.51 -7.25 -2.67
CA ASN A 113 2.84 -7.59 -2.13
C ASN A 113 3.88 -7.95 -3.21
N SER A 114 3.55 -7.82 -4.49
CA SER A 114 4.46 -8.17 -5.61
C SER A 114 5.13 -6.93 -6.23
N GLY A 115 4.79 -5.73 -5.76
CA GLY A 115 5.39 -4.48 -6.21
C GLY A 115 6.73 -4.19 -5.54
N ILE A 116 7.40 -3.16 -6.02
CA ILE A 116 8.64 -2.65 -5.44
C ILE A 116 8.31 -1.91 -4.15
N ILE A 117 8.85 -2.35 -3.02
CA ILE A 117 8.68 -1.68 -1.72
C ILE A 117 9.58 -0.45 -1.68
N LEU A 118 8.98 0.73 -1.80
CA LEU A 118 9.70 1.99 -1.92
C LEU A 118 10.43 2.37 -0.62
N ASP A 119 9.90 1.99 0.52
CA ASP A 119 10.44 2.30 1.83
C ASP A 119 11.77 1.57 2.12
N GLU A 120 12.00 0.41 1.47
CA GLU A 120 13.25 -0.35 1.60
C GLU A 120 14.41 0.23 0.77
N LEU A 121 14.16 1.19 -0.10
CA LEU A 121 15.17 1.74 -1.00
C LEU A 121 15.97 2.86 -0.34
N ASP A 122 17.29 2.88 -0.61
CA ASP A 122 18.18 3.97 -0.19
C ASP A 122 18.00 5.24 -1.02
N SER A 123 18.55 6.37 -0.52
CA SER A 123 18.52 7.65 -1.23
C SER A 123 19.50 7.66 -2.41
N LYS A 124 19.07 7.16 -3.56
CA LYS A 124 19.78 7.15 -4.85
C LYS A 124 18.84 6.95 -6.02
N GLU A 125 19.37 6.73 -7.21
CA GLU A 125 18.59 6.44 -8.40
C GLU A 125 18.50 4.94 -8.65
N TYR A 126 17.31 4.50 -9.11
CA TYR A 126 17.04 3.12 -9.51
C TYR A 126 16.32 3.11 -10.85
N TYR A 127 16.50 2.03 -11.60
CA TYR A 127 15.91 1.82 -12.91
C TYR A 127 15.12 0.52 -12.92
N ILE A 128 13.96 0.55 -13.57
CA ILE A 128 13.01 -0.55 -13.55
C ILE A 128 12.86 -1.13 -14.94
N PHE A 129 12.88 -2.46 -15.05
CA PHE A 129 12.79 -3.22 -16.29
C PHE A 129 11.83 -4.38 -16.21
N LEU A 130 11.30 -4.81 -17.35
CA LEU A 130 10.72 -6.13 -17.48
C LEU A 130 11.85 -7.13 -17.75
N ARG A 131 12.02 -8.10 -16.86
CA ARG A 131 12.96 -9.21 -17.00
C ARG A 131 12.21 -10.43 -17.50
N LEU A 132 12.54 -10.87 -18.72
CA LEU A 132 11.90 -12.01 -19.37
C LEU A 132 12.92 -13.13 -19.54
N LYS A 133 12.57 -14.33 -19.09
CA LYS A 133 13.33 -15.55 -19.32
C LYS A 133 12.59 -16.44 -20.30
N LEU A 134 13.31 -16.91 -21.33
CA LEU A 134 12.80 -17.80 -22.37
C LEU A 134 13.50 -19.15 -22.27
N ASN A 135 12.79 -20.24 -22.55
CA ASN A 135 13.28 -21.61 -22.46
C ASN A 135 14.53 -21.88 -23.34
N ASN A 136 14.64 -21.20 -24.47
CA ASN A 136 15.75 -21.35 -25.40
C ASN A 136 16.88 -20.33 -25.18
N SER A 137 16.85 -19.58 -24.10
CA SER A 137 17.84 -18.53 -23.77
C SER A 137 18.59 -18.87 -22.49
N ILE A 138 19.92 -18.83 -22.52
CA ILE A 138 20.76 -19.03 -21.34
C ILE A 138 20.53 -17.89 -20.33
N ASN A 139 20.51 -16.65 -20.81
CA ASN A 139 20.38 -15.46 -19.99
C ASN A 139 19.00 -14.80 -20.14
N PRO A 140 18.46 -14.19 -19.09
CA PRO A 140 17.26 -13.38 -19.18
C PRO A 140 17.52 -12.15 -20.06
N LYS A 141 16.43 -11.60 -20.62
CA LYS A 141 16.42 -10.36 -21.38
C LYS A 141 15.76 -9.26 -20.60
N TYR A 142 16.28 -8.05 -20.71
CA TYR A 142 15.78 -6.88 -19.99
C TYR A 142 15.18 -5.89 -21.00
N TYR A 143 13.93 -5.49 -20.75
CA TYR A 143 13.19 -4.58 -21.62
C TYR A 143 12.86 -3.31 -20.83
N SER A 144 13.16 -2.16 -21.43
CA SER A 144 12.67 -0.88 -20.94
C SER A 144 11.15 -0.78 -21.14
N PHE A 145 10.54 0.22 -20.54
CA PHE A 145 9.11 0.47 -20.64
C PHE A 145 8.83 1.67 -21.55
N ILE A 146 7.79 1.57 -22.38
CA ILE A 146 7.11 2.70 -23.00
C ILE A 146 5.90 3.03 -22.12
N ASN A 147 5.74 4.30 -21.78
CA ASN A 147 4.57 4.75 -21.03
C ASN A 147 3.36 4.83 -21.96
N SER A 148 2.44 3.90 -21.82
CA SER A 148 1.10 3.96 -22.41
C SER A 148 0.00 4.11 -21.35
N SER A 149 0.41 4.35 -20.09
CA SER A 149 -0.49 4.66 -18.98
C SER A 149 -0.92 6.13 -19.02
N GLU A 150 -2.07 6.43 -18.42
CA GLU A 150 -2.46 7.82 -18.15
C GLU A 150 -1.74 8.40 -16.93
N SER A 151 -0.89 7.60 -16.28
CA SER A 151 -0.13 8.00 -15.11
C SER A 151 0.97 8.97 -15.52
N GLY A 152 0.95 10.15 -14.96
CA GLY A 152 2.05 11.10 -15.01
C GLY A 152 3.17 10.73 -14.03
N LYS A 153 4.04 11.69 -13.76
CA LYS A 153 5.04 11.63 -12.71
C LYS A 153 4.37 11.34 -11.35
N ILE A 154 4.87 10.34 -10.64
CA ILE A 154 4.39 9.97 -9.31
C ILE A 154 5.36 10.52 -8.26
N GLU A 155 4.83 11.24 -7.29
CA GLU A 155 5.53 11.65 -6.07
C GLU A 155 5.09 10.78 -4.90
N TYR A 156 6.05 10.17 -4.22
CA TYR A 156 5.82 9.31 -3.08
C TYR A 156 6.71 9.77 -1.92
N TYR A 157 6.21 9.68 -0.70
CA TYR A 157 6.99 9.93 0.51
C TYR A 157 7.01 8.63 1.32
N THR A 158 8.19 8.20 1.76
CA THR A 158 8.30 7.02 2.64
C THR A 158 7.67 7.31 4.00
N LEU A 159 7.41 6.26 4.77
CA LEU A 159 7.03 6.40 6.17
C LEU A 159 8.12 7.15 6.96
N THR A 160 7.71 7.80 8.03
CA THR A 160 8.62 8.45 8.96
C THR A 160 9.38 7.41 9.76
N GLU A 161 10.69 7.36 9.61
CA GLU A 161 11.57 6.53 10.39
C GLU A 161 12.65 7.41 11.06
N ASN A 162 12.74 7.36 12.39
CA ASN A 162 13.67 8.18 13.17
C ASN A 162 13.60 9.69 12.84
N ASN A 163 12.41 10.23 12.61
CA ASN A 163 12.14 11.60 12.15
C ASN A 163 12.75 11.94 10.77
N GLU A 164 13.11 10.96 9.97
CA GLU A 164 13.55 11.12 8.59
C GLU A 164 12.55 10.50 7.62
N ASN A 165 12.40 11.11 6.46
CA ASN A 165 11.62 10.61 5.32
C ASN A 165 12.48 10.66 4.08
N LYS A 166 12.06 9.91 3.06
CA LYS A 166 12.58 10.03 1.71
C LYS A 166 11.44 10.44 0.76
N LYS A 167 11.75 11.31 -0.17
CA LYS A 167 10.86 11.62 -1.30
C LYS A 167 11.31 10.81 -2.50
N ALA A 168 10.42 10.01 -3.05
CA ALA A 168 10.63 9.29 -4.30
C ALA A 168 9.91 10.00 -5.44
N ILE A 169 10.60 10.17 -6.56
CA ILE A 169 10.06 10.59 -7.84
C ILE A 169 10.14 9.41 -8.77
N ILE A 170 9.00 8.94 -9.26
CA ILE A 170 8.89 7.88 -10.25
C ILE A 170 8.46 8.52 -11.57
N ASP A 171 9.28 8.41 -12.59
CA ASP A 171 9.03 9.04 -13.89
C ASP A 171 9.76 8.34 -15.03
N PHE A 172 9.35 8.62 -16.25
CA PHE A 172 10.04 8.19 -17.44
C PHE A 172 11.11 9.20 -17.84
N TYR A 173 12.25 8.67 -18.23
CA TYR A 173 13.40 9.43 -18.66
C TYR A 173 13.87 8.93 -20.02
N GLU A 174 13.96 9.82 -21.00
CA GLU A 174 14.50 9.51 -22.32
C GLU A 174 16.02 9.66 -22.35
N LYS A 175 16.69 8.69 -22.95
CA LYS A 175 18.14 8.69 -23.16
C LYS A 175 18.52 8.26 -24.56
N ASP A 176 19.33 9.07 -25.21
CA ASP A 176 20.01 8.70 -26.47
C ASP A 176 21.31 7.97 -26.14
N TYR A 177 21.46 6.75 -26.64
CA TYR A 177 22.68 5.96 -26.51
C TYR A 177 22.93 5.10 -27.75
N ASN A 178 24.13 5.17 -28.33
CA ASN A 178 24.52 4.43 -29.54
C ASN A 178 23.50 4.60 -30.70
N ASN A 179 23.08 5.83 -30.98
CA ASN A 179 22.08 6.21 -31.99
C ASN A 179 20.69 5.59 -31.80
N LYS A 180 20.34 5.22 -30.58
CA LYS A 180 19.01 4.69 -30.21
C LYS A 180 18.46 5.48 -29.05
N LYS A 181 17.13 5.67 -29.06
CA LYS A 181 16.39 6.25 -27.94
C LYS A 181 15.88 5.14 -27.01
N TYR A 182 16.08 5.33 -25.71
CA TYR A 182 15.60 4.45 -24.67
C TYR A 182 14.71 5.23 -23.71
N ASN A 183 13.57 4.66 -23.38
CA ASN A 183 12.71 5.16 -22.29
C ASN A 183 13.01 4.35 -21.04
N LEU A 184 13.49 5.02 -20.01
CA LEU A 184 13.85 4.41 -18.74
C LEU A 184 12.80 4.79 -17.69
N LEU A 185 12.15 3.81 -17.09
CA LEU A 185 11.35 4.02 -15.89
C LEU A 185 12.32 4.11 -14.71
N LYS A 186 12.36 5.28 -14.07
CA LYS A 186 13.33 5.61 -13.03
C LYS A 186 12.64 6.00 -11.73
N ILE A 187 13.25 5.59 -10.61
CA ILE A 187 12.95 6.08 -9.27
C ILE A 187 14.15 6.90 -8.80
N SER A 188 13.92 8.14 -8.41
CA SER A 188 14.93 8.98 -7.74
C SER A 188 14.47 9.22 -6.31
N LEU A 189 15.25 8.75 -5.32
CA LEU A 189 14.98 8.95 -3.90
C LEU A 189 16.00 9.91 -3.30
N GLU A 190 15.48 10.85 -2.53
CA GLU A 190 16.28 11.80 -1.75
C GLU A 190 15.75 11.94 -0.32
N LYS A 191 16.61 12.26 0.63
CA LYS A 191 16.19 12.63 1.98
C LYS A 191 15.29 13.86 1.91
N SER A 192 14.19 13.81 2.65
CA SER A 192 13.18 14.86 2.64
C SER A 192 12.57 15.01 4.02
N LYS A 193 11.75 16.04 4.18
CA LYS A 193 10.79 16.17 5.28
C LYS A 193 9.39 15.98 4.72
N LEU A 194 8.50 15.37 5.49
CA LEU A 194 7.10 15.33 5.10
C LEU A 194 6.55 16.76 4.99
N PRO A 195 5.92 17.12 3.87
CA PRO A 195 5.12 18.34 3.78
C PRO A 195 4.04 18.38 4.86
N GLU A 196 3.54 19.57 5.16
CA GLU A 196 2.56 19.76 6.23
C GLU A 196 1.28 18.95 6.01
N ASP A 197 0.86 18.82 4.76
CA ASP A 197 -0.35 18.15 4.29
C ASP A 197 -0.17 16.65 3.96
N VAL A 198 1.06 16.11 4.08
CA VAL A 198 1.35 14.68 3.89
C VAL A 198 1.42 13.98 5.25
N TYR A 199 0.84 12.79 5.33
CA TYR A 199 0.73 11.98 6.54
C TYR A 199 1.16 10.54 6.28
N ASP A 200 1.56 9.83 7.32
CA ASP A 200 1.89 8.40 7.24
C ASP A 200 0.61 7.55 7.21
N ILE A 201 -0.33 7.88 8.09
CA ILE A 201 -1.54 7.11 8.35
C ILE A 201 -2.76 8.03 8.42
N VAL A 202 -3.88 7.58 7.87
CA VAL A 202 -5.21 8.18 8.07
C VAL A 202 -6.03 7.28 8.98
N ILE A 203 -6.75 7.86 9.91
CA ILE A 203 -7.77 7.17 10.70
C ILE A 203 -9.12 7.80 10.40
N ASP A 204 -10.06 6.96 10.02
CA ASP A 204 -11.43 7.37 9.71
C ASP A 204 -12.37 6.98 10.84
N ALA A 205 -13.03 7.96 11.41
CA ALA A 205 -14.13 7.72 12.30
C ALA A 205 -15.42 7.61 11.48
N GLY A 206 -15.97 6.42 11.35
CA GLY A 206 -17.20 6.16 10.60
C GLY A 206 -18.34 7.08 11.03
N HIS A 207 -19.29 7.35 10.11
CA HIS A 207 -20.43 8.24 10.36
C HIS A 207 -20.03 9.68 10.75
N GLY A 208 -20.86 10.41 11.46
CA GLY A 208 -20.57 11.75 11.99
C GLY A 208 -21.68 12.77 11.73
N GLY A 209 -21.70 13.85 12.50
CA GLY A 209 -22.69 14.90 12.43
C GLY A 209 -24.13 14.38 12.67
N LYS A 210 -25.00 14.53 11.68
CA LYS A 210 -26.38 14.02 11.74
C LYS A 210 -26.49 12.52 11.51
N ASP A 211 -25.49 11.91 10.90
CA ASP A 211 -25.38 10.46 10.72
C ASP A 211 -24.74 9.84 11.95
N SER A 212 -25.58 9.33 12.83
CA SER A 212 -25.14 8.71 14.07
C SER A 212 -24.61 7.27 13.87
N GLY A 213 -24.80 6.66 12.71
CA GLY A 213 -24.70 5.21 12.58
C GLY A 213 -25.69 4.48 13.50
N GLU A 214 -25.35 3.30 13.91
CA GLU A 214 -26.15 2.46 14.80
C GLU A 214 -26.23 3.06 16.22
N LYS A 215 -27.34 2.71 16.93
CA LYS A 215 -27.62 3.26 18.27
C LYS A 215 -28.07 2.19 19.24
N LEU A 216 -27.58 2.31 20.47
CA LEU A 216 -28.13 1.60 21.63
C LEU A 216 -28.25 2.56 22.83
N GLY A 217 -29.49 2.91 23.20
CA GLY A 217 -29.74 3.94 24.18
C GLY A 217 -29.21 5.30 23.74
N THR A 218 -28.32 5.90 24.54
CA THR A 218 -27.64 7.19 24.24
C THR A 218 -26.33 7.03 23.51
N ILE A 219 -25.84 5.80 23.34
CA ILE A 219 -24.57 5.50 22.67
C ILE A 219 -24.81 5.40 21.17
N THR A 220 -23.96 6.05 20.40
CA THR A 220 -23.98 6.03 18.93
C THR A 220 -22.68 5.48 18.40
N GLU A 221 -22.74 4.74 17.29
CA GLU A 221 -21.58 4.27 16.55
C GLU A 221 -20.61 5.41 16.21
N ALA A 222 -21.14 6.53 15.72
CA ALA A 222 -20.33 7.70 15.38
C ALA A 222 -19.46 8.20 16.55
N ASN A 223 -20.00 8.23 17.77
CA ASN A 223 -19.24 8.68 18.94
C ASN A 223 -18.16 7.67 19.34
N VAL A 224 -18.49 6.39 19.35
CA VAL A 224 -17.53 5.33 19.67
C VAL A 224 -16.41 5.29 18.61
N ALA A 225 -16.74 5.35 17.32
CA ALA A 225 -15.77 5.40 16.23
C ALA A 225 -14.80 6.59 16.38
N LEU A 226 -15.32 7.77 16.81
CA LEU A 226 -14.48 8.95 17.04
C LEU A 226 -13.55 8.77 18.26
N GLU A 227 -14.03 8.17 19.34
CA GLU A 227 -13.20 7.86 20.52
C GLU A 227 -12.05 6.90 20.15
N TYR A 228 -12.34 5.81 19.45
CA TYR A 228 -11.33 4.87 18.97
C TYR A 228 -10.32 5.53 18.04
N SER A 229 -10.79 6.38 17.14
CA SER A 229 -9.93 7.11 16.21
C SER A 229 -8.95 8.04 16.91
N LYS A 230 -9.39 8.75 17.94
CA LYS A 230 -8.54 9.62 18.76
C LYS A 230 -7.49 8.82 19.55
N LEU A 231 -7.91 7.73 20.18
CA LEU A 231 -6.99 6.88 20.95
C LEU A 231 -5.94 6.22 20.04
N LEU A 232 -6.34 5.72 18.86
CA LEU A 232 -5.41 5.15 17.91
C LEU A 232 -4.44 6.20 17.37
N LYS A 233 -4.93 7.42 17.07
CA LYS A 233 -4.07 8.53 16.66
C LYS A 233 -3.01 8.81 17.72
N GLU A 234 -3.39 8.96 18.98
CA GLU A 234 -2.46 9.22 20.08
C GLU A 234 -1.42 8.08 20.19
N SER A 235 -1.86 6.83 20.14
CA SER A 235 -0.98 5.66 20.21
C SER A 235 0.05 5.65 19.06
N LEU A 236 -0.37 5.92 17.84
CA LEU A 236 0.50 5.93 16.66
C LEU A 236 1.43 7.15 16.63
N GLU A 237 0.97 8.31 17.08
CA GLU A 237 1.83 9.50 17.17
C GLU A 237 2.92 9.32 18.24
N ASN A 238 2.64 8.60 19.33
CA ASN A 238 3.66 8.20 20.32
C ASN A 238 4.70 7.22 19.73
N LEU A 239 4.38 6.49 18.68
CA LEU A 239 5.31 5.65 17.91
C LEU A 239 6.08 6.45 16.84
N GLY A 240 5.77 7.74 16.65
CA GLY A 240 6.45 8.62 15.71
C GLY A 240 5.78 8.79 14.35
N TYR A 241 4.62 8.17 14.11
CA TYR A 241 3.87 8.35 12.87
C TYR A 241 3.15 9.72 12.85
N LYS A 242 3.07 10.33 11.69
CA LYS A 242 2.25 11.51 11.45
C LYS A 242 0.84 11.08 11.02
N VAL A 243 -0.17 11.35 11.86
CA VAL A 243 -1.52 10.79 11.71
C VAL A 243 -2.57 11.87 11.42
N LYS A 244 -3.43 11.61 10.42
CA LYS A 244 -4.59 12.44 10.08
C LYS A 244 -5.89 11.76 10.47
N LEU A 245 -6.81 12.49 11.14
CA LEU A 245 -8.20 12.07 11.27
C LEU A 245 -9.02 12.60 10.10
N THR A 246 -10.00 11.83 9.60
CA THR A 246 -10.97 12.32 8.61
C THR A 246 -11.92 13.33 9.24
N ARG A 247 -12.28 13.13 10.50
CA ARG A 247 -13.04 14.08 11.32
C ARG A 247 -12.55 14.07 12.77
N ASP A 248 -12.76 15.19 13.43
CA ASP A 248 -12.50 15.41 14.85
C ASP A 248 -13.63 16.25 15.46
N ASP A 249 -13.45 16.75 16.68
CA ASP A 249 -14.49 17.57 17.34
C ASP A 249 -14.75 18.87 16.59
N SER A 250 -13.78 19.39 15.83
CA SER A 250 -13.91 20.68 15.14
C SER A 250 -14.81 20.61 13.90
N ASN A 251 -14.94 19.42 13.27
CA ASN A 251 -15.70 19.23 12.04
C ASN A 251 -16.82 18.17 12.15
N SER A 252 -17.03 17.57 13.32
CA SER A 252 -17.97 16.47 13.50
C SER A 252 -19.42 16.86 13.20
N GLU A 253 -19.83 18.08 13.58
CA GLU A 253 -21.21 18.55 13.38
C GLU A 253 -21.57 18.74 11.90
N ASP A 254 -20.65 19.27 11.11
CA ASP A 254 -20.87 19.57 9.70
C ASP A 254 -20.58 18.39 8.79
N PHE A 255 -19.87 17.36 9.28
CA PHE A 255 -19.36 16.25 8.47
C PHE A 255 -20.45 15.48 7.75
N SER A 256 -21.63 15.31 8.35
CA SER A 256 -22.78 14.63 7.75
C SER A 256 -23.41 15.36 6.56
N THR A 257 -23.17 16.67 6.42
CA THR A 257 -23.68 17.47 5.29
C THR A 257 -22.69 17.47 4.13
N THR A 258 -21.47 17.01 4.36
CA THR A 258 -20.38 16.98 3.39
C THR A 258 -20.44 15.66 2.62
N ASN A 259 -20.56 15.73 1.28
CA ASN A 259 -20.44 14.55 0.44
C ASN A 259 -19.05 13.93 0.62
N MET A 260 -18.98 12.60 0.72
CA MET A 260 -17.73 11.88 0.90
C MET A 260 -16.66 12.20 -0.17
N TYR A 261 -17.08 12.68 -1.34
CA TYR A 261 -16.21 13.08 -2.45
C TYR A 261 -15.92 14.59 -2.52
N ASP A 262 -16.55 15.39 -1.71
CA ASP A 262 -16.25 16.81 -1.63
C ASP A 262 -14.86 17.05 -1.03
N SER A 263 -14.31 18.24 -1.22
CA SER A 263 -12.95 18.57 -0.75
C SER A 263 -12.73 18.31 0.75
N ASN A 264 -13.78 18.43 1.54
CA ASN A 264 -13.77 18.17 2.99
C ASN A 264 -14.37 16.80 3.35
N GLY A 265 -14.72 15.98 2.35
CA GLY A 265 -15.24 14.63 2.56
C GLY A 265 -14.12 13.64 2.90
N ARG A 266 -14.48 12.52 3.55
CA ARG A 266 -13.51 11.53 4.07
C ARG A 266 -12.58 10.96 3.01
N ILE A 267 -13.09 10.69 1.80
CA ILE A 267 -12.28 10.15 0.69
C ILE A 267 -11.25 11.20 0.24
N SER A 268 -11.69 12.44 0.02
CA SER A 268 -10.80 13.53 -0.40
C SER A 268 -9.72 13.85 0.63
N ILE A 269 -10.08 13.84 1.93
CA ILE A 269 -9.12 14.04 3.02
C ILE A 269 -8.08 12.93 3.00
N ALA A 270 -8.51 11.66 2.91
CA ALA A 270 -7.60 10.52 2.87
C ALA A 270 -6.67 10.60 1.64
N CYS A 271 -7.20 10.76 0.43
CA CYS A 271 -6.40 10.76 -0.79
C CYS A 271 -5.38 11.91 -0.85
N ARG A 272 -5.76 13.10 -0.41
CA ARG A 272 -4.83 14.26 -0.36
C ARG A 272 -3.71 14.08 0.66
N SER A 273 -3.96 13.31 1.72
CA SER A 273 -2.95 13.05 2.77
C SER A 273 -1.74 12.28 2.26
N LYS A 274 -1.83 11.61 1.10
CA LYS A 274 -0.80 10.72 0.54
C LYS A 274 -0.34 9.64 1.52
N ALA A 275 -1.22 9.23 2.44
CA ALA A 275 -0.93 8.21 3.44
C ALA A 275 -0.74 6.82 2.80
N LYS A 276 -0.14 5.90 3.55
CA LYS A 276 0.07 4.51 3.14
C LYS A 276 -1.02 3.59 3.66
N LEU A 277 -1.58 3.94 4.81
CA LEU A 277 -2.56 3.15 5.53
C LEU A 277 -3.75 4.01 5.93
N MET A 278 -4.96 3.43 5.85
CA MET A 278 -6.17 3.98 6.47
C MET A 278 -6.87 2.90 7.29
N ILE A 279 -7.21 3.23 8.53
CA ILE A 279 -8.07 2.42 9.38
C ILE A 279 -9.40 3.16 9.55
N SER A 280 -10.51 2.51 9.17
CA SER A 280 -11.85 3.05 9.33
C SER A 280 -12.58 2.28 10.43
N PHE A 281 -13.07 2.95 11.47
CA PHE A 281 -13.79 2.35 12.58
C PHE A 281 -15.30 2.42 12.41
N HIS A 282 -15.95 1.28 12.63
CA HIS A 282 -17.38 1.07 12.59
C HIS A 282 -17.86 0.11 13.68
N ILE A 283 -19.17 -0.02 13.83
CA ILE A 283 -19.82 -1.01 14.70
C ILE A 283 -20.98 -1.63 13.94
N ASN A 284 -20.95 -2.94 13.80
CA ASN A 284 -22.02 -3.70 13.17
C ASN A 284 -23.33 -3.68 13.96
N ASN A 285 -24.45 -3.87 13.23
CA ASN A 285 -25.74 -4.19 13.81
C ASN A 285 -26.31 -5.43 13.14
N ASP A 286 -27.07 -6.21 13.92
CA ASP A 286 -27.87 -7.31 13.43
C ASP A 286 -29.28 -7.23 13.98
N ALA A 287 -30.27 -7.20 13.09
CA ALA A 287 -31.68 -7.23 13.47
C ALA A 287 -32.06 -8.54 14.20
N ASN A 288 -31.37 -9.64 13.90
CA ASN A 288 -31.67 -10.98 14.41
C ASN A 288 -30.95 -11.35 15.72
N SER A 289 -30.20 -10.43 16.31
CA SER A 289 -29.66 -10.50 17.68
C SER A 289 -28.71 -11.65 18.03
N GLY A 290 -28.18 -12.40 17.07
CA GLY A 290 -27.28 -13.54 17.32
C GLY A 290 -25.82 -13.29 16.95
N LEU A 291 -25.54 -12.31 16.12
CA LEU A 291 -24.21 -12.00 15.64
C LEU A 291 -23.43 -11.20 16.68
N ARG A 292 -22.15 -11.54 16.82
CA ARG A 292 -21.21 -10.89 17.74
C ARG A 292 -19.79 -11.02 17.21
N GLY A 293 -18.88 -10.21 17.73
CA GLY A 293 -17.44 -10.31 17.53
C GLY A 293 -16.91 -9.40 16.45
N ILE A 294 -15.59 -9.29 16.40
CA ILE A 294 -14.86 -8.38 15.51
C ILE A 294 -14.82 -8.88 14.07
N GLU A 295 -14.96 -7.96 13.11
CA GLU A 295 -14.79 -8.19 11.68
C GLU A 295 -13.86 -7.12 11.10
N ILE A 296 -12.81 -7.53 10.39
CA ILE A 296 -11.91 -6.59 9.69
C ILE A 296 -12.07 -6.83 8.19
N TYR A 297 -12.70 -5.87 7.52
CA TYR A 297 -12.89 -5.90 6.08
C TYR A 297 -11.64 -5.40 5.35
N SER A 298 -11.23 -6.19 4.37
CA SER A 298 -10.03 -5.99 3.57
C SER A 298 -10.33 -6.10 2.08
N PRO A 299 -9.57 -5.41 1.21
CA PRO A 299 -9.58 -5.74 -0.22
C PRO A 299 -9.07 -7.16 -0.45
N SER A 300 -9.62 -7.87 -1.43
CA SER A 300 -9.20 -9.25 -1.75
C SER A 300 -7.73 -9.38 -2.18
N LYS A 301 -7.13 -8.28 -2.63
CA LYS A 301 -5.75 -8.21 -3.12
C LYS A 301 -4.77 -7.62 -2.11
N SER A 302 -5.20 -7.34 -0.87
CA SER A 302 -4.31 -6.82 0.18
C SER A 302 -3.55 -7.93 0.90
N ASP A 303 -2.67 -7.50 1.82
CA ASP A 303 -1.95 -8.41 2.71
C ASP A 303 -2.88 -8.96 3.80
N LEU A 304 -3.53 -10.08 3.50
CA LEU A 304 -4.44 -10.74 4.44
C LEU A 304 -3.71 -11.31 5.67
N THR A 305 -2.40 -11.51 5.59
CA THR A 305 -1.58 -11.92 6.76
C THR A 305 -1.59 -10.82 7.81
N PHE A 306 -1.37 -9.58 7.38
CA PHE A 306 -1.42 -8.42 8.28
C PHE A 306 -2.79 -8.27 8.96
N VAL A 307 -3.87 -8.43 8.20
CA VAL A 307 -5.23 -8.33 8.75
C VAL A 307 -5.51 -9.45 9.75
N SER A 308 -5.04 -10.67 9.45
CA SER A 308 -5.14 -11.81 10.37
C SER A 308 -4.35 -11.57 11.66
N GLU A 309 -3.13 -11.03 11.56
CA GLU A 309 -2.32 -10.67 12.73
C GLU A 309 -3.00 -9.60 13.58
N MET A 310 -3.58 -8.57 12.94
CA MET A 310 -4.34 -7.53 13.65
C MET A 310 -5.53 -8.13 14.40
N ALA A 311 -6.33 -8.98 13.74
CA ALA A 311 -7.47 -9.64 14.35
C ALA A 311 -7.07 -10.54 15.52
N ASN A 312 -5.98 -11.32 15.37
CA ASN A 312 -5.44 -12.17 16.42
C ASN A 312 -4.97 -11.36 17.63
N LYS A 313 -4.19 -10.27 17.41
CA LYS A 313 -3.74 -9.40 18.51
C LYS A 313 -4.90 -8.78 19.29
N ILE A 314 -5.98 -8.39 18.58
CA ILE A 314 -7.18 -7.88 19.24
C ILE A 314 -7.85 -8.96 20.10
N ASN A 315 -8.02 -10.17 19.54
CA ASN A 315 -8.63 -11.29 20.27
C ASN A 315 -7.79 -11.76 21.47
N GLU A 316 -6.46 -11.70 21.36
CA GLU A 316 -5.53 -12.05 22.44
C GLU A 316 -5.48 -10.99 23.57
N SER A 317 -5.67 -9.71 23.21
CA SER A 317 -5.54 -8.57 24.14
C SER A 317 -6.86 -8.14 24.78
N SER A 318 -7.98 -8.67 24.32
CA SER A 318 -9.33 -8.33 24.79
C SER A 318 -10.22 -9.56 24.87
N THR A 319 -11.42 -9.39 25.41
CA THR A 319 -12.42 -10.46 25.45
C THR A 319 -13.33 -10.50 24.21
N ILE A 320 -13.09 -9.62 23.22
CA ILE A 320 -13.84 -9.63 21.98
C ILE A 320 -13.52 -10.89 21.15
N ALA A 321 -14.55 -11.65 20.81
CA ALA A 321 -14.38 -12.86 20.01
C ALA A 321 -14.25 -12.52 18.51
N PHE A 322 -13.75 -13.45 17.71
CA PHE A 322 -13.95 -13.38 16.25
C PHE A 322 -15.42 -13.51 15.93
N SER A 323 -15.88 -12.77 14.92
CA SER A 323 -17.29 -12.79 14.57
C SER A 323 -17.78 -14.17 14.12
N ASN A 324 -18.99 -14.51 14.56
CA ASN A 324 -19.72 -15.70 14.13
C ASN A 324 -20.52 -15.49 12.83
N ASN A 325 -20.40 -14.32 12.20
CA ASN A 325 -20.95 -14.07 10.87
C ASN A 325 -20.16 -14.84 9.81
N ASN A 326 -20.86 -15.65 9.01
CA ASN A 326 -20.23 -16.41 7.92
C ASN A 326 -20.32 -15.71 6.55
N SER A 327 -21.04 -14.59 6.47
CA SER A 327 -21.16 -13.83 5.22
C SER A 327 -19.88 -13.06 4.96
N PHE A 328 -19.27 -13.28 3.79
CA PHE A 328 -18.03 -12.63 3.37
C PHE A 328 -16.79 -13.00 4.21
N LYS A 329 -16.89 -13.97 5.13
CA LYS A 329 -15.80 -14.44 5.95
C LYS A 329 -14.72 -15.11 5.09
N HIS A 330 -13.48 -14.62 5.19
CA HIS A 330 -12.31 -15.23 4.59
C HIS A 330 -11.62 -16.18 5.58
N SER A 331 -11.38 -15.70 6.79
CA SER A 331 -10.84 -16.45 7.93
C SER A 331 -11.33 -15.80 9.23
N ASP A 332 -10.91 -16.30 10.38
CA ASP A 332 -11.29 -15.74 11.67
C ASP A 332 -10.88 -14.27 11.77
N GLY A 333 -11.87 -13.40 12.03
CA GLY A 333 -11.71 -11.95 12.08
C GLY A 333 -11.48 -11.24 10.74
N VAL A 334 -11.25 -11.97 9.64
CA VAL A 334 -10.95 -11.39 8.31
C VAL A 334 -12.10 -11.57 7.35
N TYR A 335 -12.52 -10.47 6.73
CA TYR A 335 -13.67 -10.41 5.84
C TYR A 335 -13.29 -9.76 4.50
N VAL A 336 -13.81 -10.34 3.40
CA VAL A 336 -13.61 -9.82 2.05
C VAL A 336 -14.97 -9.70 1.39
N ARG A 337 -15.42 -8.48 1.16
CA ARG A 337 -16.70 -8.20 0.51
C ARG A 337 -16.47 -7.47 -0.80
N ASN A 338 -16.60 -8.21 -1.89
CA ASN A 338 -16.54 -7.68 -3.25
C ASN A 338 -17.93 -7.57 -3.87
N TYR A 339 -18.01 -6.90 -5.02
CA TYR A 339 -19.21 -6.91 -5.85
C TYR A 339 -19.52 -8.32 -6.35
N THR A 340 -20.81 -8.60 -6.49
CA THR A 340 -21.30 -9.85 -7.08
C THR A 340 -21.81 -9.60 -8.49
N ASN A 341 -21.89 -10.64 -9.33
CA ASN A 341 -22.42 -10.54 -10.67
C ASN A 341 -23.85 -9.94 -10.70
N SER A 342 -24.69 -10.25 -9.71
CA SER A 342 -26.05 -9.71 -9.62
C SER A 342 -26.06 -8.20 -9.40
N VAL A 343 -25.20 -7.70 -8.49
CA VAL A 343 -25.09 -6.26 -8.18
C VAL A 343 -24.47 -5.50 -9.36
N ILE A 344 -23.43 -6.06 -10.00
CA ILE A 344 -22.81 -5.45 -11.20
C ILE A 344 -23.87 -5.28 -12.30
N LYS A 345 -24.62 -6.34 -12.59
CA LYS A 345 -25.69 -6.31 -13.59
C LYS A 345 -26.81 -5.31 -13.26
N GLU A 346 -27.16 -5.17 -11.99
CA GLU A 346 -28.14 -4.17 -11.54
C GLU A 346 -27.63 -2.74 -11.77
N LEU A 347 -26.36 -2.47 -11.45
CA LEU A 347 -25.70 -1.18 -11.69
C LEU A 347 -25.63 -0.86 -13.19
N GLU A 348 -25.25 -1.82 -14.04
CA GLU A 348 -25.24 -1.68 -15.49
C GLU A 348 -26.63 -1.36 -16.04
N ASN A 349 -27.65 -2.10 -15.60
CA ASN A 349 -29.02 -1.84 -16.00
C ASN A 349 -29.51 -0.45 -15.57
N THR A 350 -29.11 -0.01 -14.38
CA THR A 350 -29.45 1.33 -13.87
C THR A 350 -28.74 2.42 -14.66
N ALA A 351 -27.44 2.23 -14.98
CA ALA A 351 -26.68 3.15 -15.81
C ALA A 351 -27.30 3.27 -17.22
N ASN A 352 -27.64 2.13 -17.85
CA ASN A 352 -28.26 2.10 -19.17
C ASN A 352 -29.61 2.80 -19.19
N LYS A 353 -30.47 2.57 -18.18
CA LYS A 353 -31.79 3.25 -18.07
C LYS A 353 -31.64 4.77 -17.93
N ARG A 354 -30.57 5.25 -17.36
CA ARG A 354 -30.30 6.68 -17.15
C ARG A 354 -29.44 7.30 -18.24
N GLY A 355 -29.00 6.51 -19.25
CA GLY A 355 -28.14 6.97 -20.34
C GLY A 355 -26.71 7.30 -19.88
N TYR A 356 -26.21 6.64 -18.83
CA TYR A 356 -24.84 6.81 -18.34
C TYR A 356 -23.97 5.66 -18.81
N ALA A 357 -22.66 5.93 -18.92
CA ALA A 357 -21.69 4.85 -19.07
C ALA A 357 -21.67 3.96 -17.80
N PRO A 358 -21.62 2.63 -17.95
CA PRO A 358 -21.50 1.74 -16.81
C PRO A 358 -20.16 1.94 -16.09
N TYR A 359 -20.14 1.66 -14.80
CA TYR A 359 -18.89 1.63 -14.03
C TYR A 359 -18.00 0.48 -14.46
N SER A 360 -16.69 0.68 -14.42
CA SER A 360 -15.69 -0.38 -14.58
C SER A 360 -15.52 -1.17 -13.28
N ILE A 361 -16.55 -1.96 -12.91
CA ILE A 361 -16.55 -2.78 -11.71
C ILE A 361 -16.33 -4.24 -12.10
N THR A 362 -15.47 -4.93 -11.36
CA THR A 362 -15.20 -6.35 -11.50
C THR A 362 -15.54 -7.11 -10.21
N LEU A 363 -15.47 -8.44 -10.25
CA LEU A 363 -15.68 -9.28 -9.07
C LEU A 363 -14.59 -9.13 -8.00
N ASP A 364 -13.46 -8.52 -8.36
CA ASP A 364 -12.37 -8.20 -7.42
C ASP A 364 -12.52 -6.82 -6.79
N THR A 365 -13.47 -6.00 -7.26
CA THR A 365 -13.67 -4.65 -6.75
C THR A 365 -14.34 -4.71 -5.37
N PRO A 366 -13.76 -4.08 -4.33
CA PRO A 366 -14.35 -4.03 -3.00
C PRO A 366 -15.72 -3.33 -3.00
N TYR A 367 -16.68 -3.93 -2.30
CA TYR A 367 -18.03 -3.36 -2.18
C TYR A 367 -18.04 -2.10 -1.29
N LEU A 368 -17.28 -2.12 -0.19
CA LEU A 368 -17.19 -1.00 0.73
C LEU A 368 -16.49 0.19 0.08
N TYR A 369 -17.17 1.32 0.00
CA TYR A 369 -16.71 2.48 -0.76
C TYR A 369 -15.42 3.09 -0.20
N THR A 370 -15.23 3.13 1.12
CA THR A 370 -14.00 3.64 1.74
C THR A 370 -12.79 2.87 1.25
N ILE A 371 -12.85 1.56 1.32
CA ILE A 371 -11.78 0.65 0.85
C ILE A 371 -11.53 0.84 -0.65
N ARG A 372 -12.63 0.87 -1.45
CA ARG A 372 -12.53 0.99 -2.90
C ARG A 372 -11.95 2.33 -3.35
N GLU A 373 -12.50 3.42 -2.83
CA GLU A 373 -12.17 4.75 -3.35
C GLU A 373 -10.77 5.22 -2.91
N VAL A 374 -10.36 4.95 -1.68
CA VAL A 374 -9.01 5.35 -1.24
C VAL A 374 -7.91 4.45 -1.80
N GLY A 375 -8.24 3.22 -2.17
CA GLY A 375 -7.27 2.29 -2.77
C GLY A 375 -6.89 2.61 -4.21
N GLY A 376 -7.56 3.57 -4.85
CA GLY A 376 -7.22 4.06 -6.18
C GLY A 376 -7.28 2.96 -7.25
N ILE A 377 -6.27 2.95 -8.13
CA ILE A 377 -6.16 1.99 -9.23
C ILE A 377 -6.12 0.54 -8.73
N ALA A 378 -5.47 0.29 -7.59
CA ALA A 378 -5.31 -1.04 -7.02
C ALA A 378 -6.64 -1.72 -6.68
N THR A 379 -7.63 -0.95 -6.25
CA THR A 379 -8.94 -1.44 -5.79
C THR A 379 -10.08 -1.13 -6.77
N GLY A 380 -9.77 -0.54 -7.93
CA GLY A 380 -10.78 -0.20 -8.93
C GLY A 380 -11.67 0.96 -8.50
N ALA A 381 -11.08 1.99 -7.86
CA ALA A 381 -11.77 3.24 -7.56
C ALA A 381 -12.51 3.79 -8.78
N TYR A 382 -13.66 4.39 -8.57
CA TYR A 382 -14.54 4.81 -9.65
C TYR A 382 -13.91 5.83 -10.59
N VAL A 383 -13.96 5.52 -11.87
CA VAL A 383 -14.07 6.52 -12.94
C VAL A 383 -15.55 6.63 -13.26
N ASP A 384 -16.25 7.59 -12.68
CA ASP A 384 -17.66 7.80 -12.94
C ASP A 384 -17.85 8.61 -14.24
N GLY A 385 -18.07 7.88 -15.36
CA GLY A 385 -18.38 8.52 -16.64
C GLY A 385 -19.70 9.30 -16.68
N ARG A 386 -20.53 9.19 -15.64
CA ARG A 386 -21.81 9.92 -15.54
C ARG A 386 -21.64 11.35 -15.12
N ASN A 387 -20.63 11.60 -14.31
CA ASN A 387 -20.36 12.92 -13.74
C ASN A 387 -18.90 13.27 -13.90
N THR A 388 -18.62 14.09 -14.90
CA THR A 388 -17.27 14.58 -15.18
C THR A 388 -16.62 15.30 -14.00
N SER A 389 -17.40 15.82 -13.06
CA SER A 389 -16.86 16.43 -11.85
C SER A 389 -16.19 15.42 -10.92
N TYR A 390 -16.64 14.17 -10.88
CA TYR A 390 -16.02 13.11 -10.09
C TYR A 390 -14.86 12.46 -10.86
N SER A 391 -15.06 12.10 -12.13
CA SER A 391 -14.01 11.50 -12.96
C SER A 391 -12.85 12.46 -13.26
N ALA A 392 -13.13 13.76 -13.31
CA ALA A 392 -12.13 14.82 -13.43
C ALA A 392 -11.60 15.28 -12.05
N ASN A 393 -12.05 14.68 -10.97
CA ASN A 393 -11.69 15.12 -9.64
C ASN A 393 -10.20 14.95 -9.39
N GLU A 394 -9.60 15.99 -8.85
CA GLU A 394 -8.17 16.06 -8.59
C GLU A 394 -7.71 14.96 -7.63
N TYR A 395 -8.54 14.55 -6.65
CA TYR A 395 -8.15 13.50 -5.73
C TYR A 395 -8.01 12.13 -6.41
N TYR A 396 -8.83 11.79 -7.41
CA TYR A 396 -8.70 10.54 -8.15
C TYR A 396 -7.36 10.48 -8.90
N LYS A 397 -6.96 11.57 -9.54
CA LYS A 397 -5.68 11.66 -10.27
C LYS A 397 -4.48 11.68 -9.35
N SER A 398 -4.61 12.27 -8.16
CA SER A 398 -3.54 12.37 -7.15
C SER A 398 -3.53 11.22 -6.15
N ASN A 399 -4.52 10.31 -6.21
CA ASN A 399 -4.63 9.19 -5.28
C ASN A 399 -3.49 8.20 -5.52
N GLN A 400 -2.64 8.06 -4.51
CA GLN A 400 -1.48 7.16 -4.54
C GLN A 400 -1.85 5.71 -4.20
N GLY A 401 -3.14 5.41 -3.93
CA GLY A 401 -3.58 4.11 -3.49
C GLY A 401 -3.19 3.82 -2.04
N ILE A 402 -4.15 4.03 -1.15
CA ILE A 402 -3.98 3.82 0.30
C ILE A 402 -4.47 2.41 0.64
N GLU A 403 -3.69 1.62 1.37
CA GLU A 403 -4.21 0.38 1.96
C GLU A 403 -5.25 0.75 3.01
N CYS A 404 -6.50 0.33 2.80
CA CYS A 404 -7.61 0.66 3.68
C CYS A 404 -8.25 -0.60 4.26
N TYR A 405 -8.44 -0.59 5.57
CA TYR A 405 -9.12 -1.64 6.32
C TYR A 405 -10.24 -1.03 7.15
N GLN A 406 -11.44 -1.62 7.05
CA GLN A 406 -12.59 -1.22 7.88
C GLN A 406 -12.74 -2.20 9.03
N VAL A 407 -12.63 -1.68 10.23
CA VAL A 407 -12.74 -2.44 11.49
C VAL A 407 -14.14 -2.26 12.05
N GLU A 408 -14.95 -3.31 11.97
CA GLU A 408 -16.19 -3.44 12.72
C GLU A 408 -15.82 -3.96 14.11
N LEU A 409 -15.86 -3.09 15.10
CA LEU A 409 -15.42 -3.37 16.47
C LEU A 409 -16.22 -4.46 17.19
N GLY A 410 -17.31 -4.89 16.60
CA GLY A 410 -18.28 -5.86 17.11
C GLY A 410 -19.70 -5.44 16.75
N TYR A 411 -20.68 -6.02 17.42
CA TYR A 411 -22.11 -5.73 17.20
C TYR A 411 -22.65 -4.92 18.35
N ILE A 412 -23.30 -3.80 18.04
CA ILE A 412 -23.75 -2.82 19.05
C ILE A 412 -24.64 -3.42 20.14
N LYS A 413 -25.44 -4.44 19.81
CA LYS A 413 -26.34 -5.11 20.77
C LYS A 413 -25.63 -6.11 21.67
N ASN A 414 -24.57 -6.76 21.19
CA ASN A 414 -24.01 -7.92 21.86
C ASN A 414 -22.60 -7.71 22.40
N ASP A 415 -21.87 -6.72 21.86
CA ASP A 415 -20.46 -6.50 22.19
C ASP A 415 -20.19 -5.12 22.79
N LEU A 416 -21.22 -4.25 22.94
CA LEU A 416 -21.03 -2.86 23.33
C LEU A 416 -20.25 -2.69 24.64
N ASP A 417 -20.52 -3.54 25.64
CA ASP A 417 -19.84 -3.47 26.94
C ASP A 417 -18.33 -3.73 26.77
N ILE A 418 -17.94 -4.70 25.93
CA ILE A 418 -16.54 -5.01 25.62
C ILE A 418 -15.92 -3.84 24.85
N ILE A 419 -16.60 -3.36 23.80
CA ILE A 419 -16.14 -2.25 22.95
C ILE A 419 -15.85 -1.00 23.80
N ILE A 420 -16.67 -0.71 24.81
CA ILE A 420 -16.48 0.48 25.65
C ILE A 420 -15.41 0.24 26.73
N ASN A 421 -15.46 -0.90 27.40
CA ASN A 421 -14.62 -1.12 28.58
C ASN A 421 -13.18 -1.56 28.23
N GLU A 422 -12.98 -2.20 27.09
CA GLU A 422 -11.68 -2.74 26.65
C GLU A 422 -11.08 -1.96 25.46
N LYS A 423 -11.56 -0.74 25.20
CA LYS A 423 -11.12 0.07 24.08
C LYS A 423 -9.61 0.33 24.03
N SER A 424 -8.98 0.50 25.19
CA SER A 424 -7.53 0.75 25.27
C SER A 424 -6.73 -0.49 24.84
N GLN A 425 -7.15 -1.68 25.22
CA GLN A 425 -6.53 -2.95 24.86
C GLN A 425 -6.67 -3.20 23.35
N ILE A 426 -7.88 -2.99 22.81
CA ILE A 426 -8.16 -3.14 21.36
C ILE A 426 -7.33 -2.15 20.55
N VAL A 427 -7.28 -0.87 20.94
CA VAL A 427 -6.49 0.15 20.25
C VAL A 427 -5.00 -0.17 20.31
N GLN A 428 -4.47 -0.62 21.46
CA GLN A 428 -3.07 -1.00 21.58
C GLN A 428 -2.74 -2.18 20.67
N ALA A 429 -3.59 -3.20 20.60
CA ALA A 429 -3.41 -4.34 19.71
C ALA A 429 -3.34 -3.93 18.23
N ILE A 430 -4.22 -3.02 17.79
CA ILE A 430 -4.20 -2.45 16.44
C ILE A 430 -2.90 -1.68 16.20
N SER A 431 -2.49 -0.83 17.15
CA SER A 431 -1.26 -0.05 17.06
C SER A 431 -0.01 -0.93 16.95
N GLU A 432 0.06 -2.01 17.73
CA GLU A 432 1.15 -2.99 17.66
C GLU A 432 1.18 -3.75 16.33
N ALA A 433 0.01 -4.13 15.79
CA ALA A 433 -0.06 -4.74 14.47
C ALA A 433 0.45 -3.77 13.38
N ILE A 434 0.04 -2.51 13.44
CA ILE A 434 0.51 -1.48 12.50
C ILE A 434 2.03 -1.32 12.60
N LYS A 435 2.59 -1.19 13.80
CA LYS A 435 4.05 -1.08 14.02
C LYS A 435 4.85 -2.25 13.45
N THR A 436 4.26 -3.44 13.39
CA THR A 436 4.94 -4.63 12.84
C THR A 436 5.07 -4.58 11.32
N LYS A 437 4.09 -3.97 10.63
CA LYS A 437 4.04 -3.90 9.16
C LYS A 437 4.63 -2.59 8.63
N TYR A 438 4.35 -1.49 9.28
CA TYR A 438 4.65 -0.13 8.87
C TYR A 438 5.75 0.49 9.72
#